data_835a6682528408af323870643cfc8a43
#
_entry.id   835a6682528408af323870643cfc8a43
#
_cell.length_a   1.000
_cell.length_b   1.000
_cell.length_c   1.000
_cell.angle_alpha   90.00
_cell.angle_beta   90.00
_cell.angle_gamma   90.00
#
_symmetry.space_group_name_H-M   'P 1'
#
loop_
_entity.id
_entity.type
_entity.pdbx_description
1 polymer ?
#
loop_
_entity_poly.entity_id
_entity_poly.type
_entity_poly.pdbx_seq_one_letter_code
_entity_poly.pdbx_strand_id
1 'polypeptide(L)'
;MTFYLRPLVAALALAAVSAAHATPAFVNGLALPATMLDLSGGTAVNTGRVGYFSDIYYDTNRNEWWGVSDRGPGGGTLDYATRVQRFSLDVNTITGAISNFQIRQTVLFTDAAGQPLNGKAPSPVNVLGGSFDPEGFVINPKTGNLLVSDEYGASVYEFDRTGKRVREYAVPENIKPTSAPGVYTYEPDANSAGRRNNRGFEGLAISPDGNFAYAMLQSAMVNEGGANGVFNRIVKFDTATGKAVAQYAYRMEGSSQGRGISSLVAINDHEFLVLERNNRGLGAGSELTTQNKKVYKINIAGADDISGIEMTGGVFAGKTVAKTTTPFLDLGADTLAALGGAVPEKWEGLAIGPKLADGSFLMLAGTDNDYSVSQISGSSTQYDVYFKPGTNNRIQCGIGGFANCVVMNANGSLGAAVPAGFDTTGYALIPGVLHAYKASAADLVGYAAPVPEQQTYALIFAGLGAVGWVARRRAR
;
A
#
# COMPACT_ATOMS: atom_id res chain seq x y z
N MET A 1 52.23 39.20 -50.93
CA MET A 1 52.03 38.85 -49.49
C MET A 1 50.54 38.60 -49.27
N THR A 2 50.15 37.34 -49.25
CA THR A 2 48.73 36.94 -49.11
C THR A 2 48.57 36.33 -47.72
N PHE A 3 47.80 37.00 -46.83
CA PHE A 3 47.49 36.52 -45.48
C PHE A 3 46.29 35.57 -45.54
N TYR A 4 46.45 34.32 -45.14
CA TYR A 4 45.39 33.36 -44.90
C TYR A 4 44.93 33.49 -43.44
N LEU A 5 43.70 33.93 -43.21
CA LEU A 5 43.00 33.80 -41.91
C LEU A 5 42.49 32.39 -41.79
N ARG A 6 42.91 31.68 -40.76
CA ARG A 6 42.31 30.39 -40.30
C ARG A 6 41.16 30.70 -39.34
N PRO A 7 39.96 30.10 -39.48
CA PRO A 7 38.93 30.21 -38.47
C PRO A 7 39.23 29.28 -37.28
N LEU A 8 39.21 29.85 -36.09
CA LEU A 8 39.25 29.11 -34.82
C LEU A 8 37.85 28.52 -34.58
N VAL A 9 37.68 27.22 -34.68
CA VAL A 9 36.47 26.53 -34.24
C VAL A 9 36.59 26.25 -32.75
N ALA A 10 35.91 27.02 -31.93
CA ALA A 10 35.73 26.75 -30.51
C ALA A 10 34.70 25.61 -30.33
N ALA A 11 35.19 24.43 -29.96
CA ALA A 11 34.31 23.33 -29.57
C ALA A 11 33.82 23.59 -28.13
N LEU A 12 32.51 23.95 -27.99
CA LEU A 12 31.83 23.92 -26.70
C LEU A 12 31.59 22.47 -26.31
N ALA A 13 32.38 21.97 -25.36
CA ALA A 13 32.08 20.72 -24.68
C ALA A 13 30.91 20.97 -23.71
N LEU A 14 29.69 20.57 -24.06
CA LEU A 14 28.62 20.43 -23.08
C LEU A 14 28.99 19.30 -22.15
N ALA A 15 29.45 19.64 -20.95
CA ALA A 15 29.50 18.69 -19.84
C ALA A 15 28.05 18.38 -19.43
N ALA A 16 27.54 17.21 -19.82
CA ALA A 16 26.33 16.68 -19.24
C ALA A 16 26.64 16.39 -17.76
N VAL A 17 26.28 17.32 -16.88
CA VAL A 17 26.20 17.06 -15.46
C VAL A 17 25.06 16.05 -15.31
N SER A 18 25.39 14.78 -15.14
CA SER A 18 24.45 13.80 -14.64
C SER A 18 24.05 14.29 -13.24
N ALA A 19 22.85 14.87 -13.14
CA ALA A 19 22.26 15.15 -11.83
C ALA A 19 22.16 13.78 -11.13
N ALA A 20 23.00 13.57 -10.12
CA ALA A 20 22.83 12.49 -9.20
C ALA A 20 21.43 12.71 -8.60
N HIS A 21 20.47 11.82 -8.92
CA HIS A 21 19.18 11.87 -8.27
C HIS A 21 19.42 11.67 -6.77
N ALA A 22 19.17 12.72 -5.99
CA ALA A 22 19.17 12.58 -4.55
C ALA A 22 18.02 11.63 -4.18
N THR A 23 18.30 10.64 -3.36
CA THR A 23 17.25 9.81 -2.78
C THR A 23 16.52 10.60 -1.69
N PRO A 24 15.21 10.40 -1.46
CA PRO A 24 14.52 11.05 -0.34
C PRO A 24 15.23 10.81 0.98
N ALA A 25 15.42 11.87 1.75
CA ALA A 25 16.12 11.80 3.03
C ALA A 25 15.17 11.34 4.13
N PHE A 26 15.58 10.35 4.93
CA PHE A 26 14.88 9.98 6.16
C PHE A 26 14.89 11.18 7.13
N VAL A 27 13.74 11.50 7.70
CA VAL A 27 13.56 12.60 8.64
C VAL A 27 13.43 12.07 10.07
N ASN A 28 12.38 11.30 10.31
CA ASN A 28 12.16 10.60 11.56
C ASN A 28 11.11 9.49 11.38
N GLY A 29 10.86 8.72 12.42
CA GLY A 29 9.81 7.72 12.41
C GLY A 29 9.12 7.59 13.76
N LEU A 30 7.93 7.02 13.74
CA LEU A 30 7.10 6.74 14.91
C LEU A 30 6.91 5.22 15.03
N ALA A 31 7.07 4.71 16.25
CA ALA A 31 6.60 3.38 16.63
C ALA A 31 5.21 3.54 17.24
N LEU A 32 4.20 3.06 16.55
CA LEU A 32 2.79 3.23 16.91
C LEU A 32 2.34 2.04 17.78
N PRO A 33 1.68 2.27 18.94
CA PRO A 33 1.38 1.21 19.89
C PRO A 33 0.49 0.11 19.28
N ALA A 34 0.90 -1.16 19.32
CA ALA A 34 0.10 -2.29 18.87
C ALA A 34 -1.19 -2.50 19.70
N THR A 35 -1.29 -1.84 20.86
CA THR A 35 -2.51 -1.81 21.68
C THR A 35 -3.47 -0.70 21.34
N MET A 36 -3.15 0.14 20.34
CA MET A 36 -4.04 1.21 19.90
C MET A 36 -5.36 0.63 19.42
N LEU A 37 -6.46 1.28 19.80
CA LEU A 37 -7.79 0.97 19.33
C LEU A 37 -8.30 2.06 18.40
N ASP A 38 -9.07 1.66 17.42
CA ASP A 38 -9.79 2.57 16.55
C ASP A 38 -11.10 3.10 17.20
N LEU A 39 -11.89 3.83 16.44
CA LEU A 39 -13.10 4.45 16.92
C LEU A 39 -14.37 3.64 16.63
N SER A 40 -14.26 2.38 16.16
CA SER A 40 -15.42 1.53 15.85
C SER A 40 -16.13 1.01 17.10
N GLY A 41 -15.43 0.95 18.22
CA GLY A 41 -15.94 0.38 19.47
C GLY A 41 -16.04 -1.14 19.43
N GLY A 42 -16.52 -1.73 20.53
CA GLY A 42 -16.74 -3.18 20.69
C GLY A 42 -15.94 -3.75 21.85
N THR A 43 -16.33 -4.97 22.29
CA THR A 43 -15.76 -5.64 23.46
C THR A 43 -15.18 -7.03 23.17
N ALA A 44 -15.35 -7.54 21.95
CA ALA A 44 -14.76 -8.82 21.56
C ALA A 44 -13.23 -8.70 21.49
N VAL A 45 -12.55 -9.81 21.67
CA VAL A 45 -11.09 -9.91 21.58
C VAL A 45 -10.62 -9.36 20.23
N ASN A 46 -9.63 -8.48 20.26
CA ASN A 46 -9.07 -7.78 19.12
C ASN A 46 -10.03 -6.82 18.37
N THR A 47 -11.27 -6.63 18.82
CA THR A 47 -12.18 -5.64 18.23
C THR A 47 -11.58 -4.23 18.32
N GLY A 48 -11.54 -3.52 17.20
CA GLY A 48 -10.97 -2.17 17.11
C GLY A 48 -9.44 -2.11 17.23
N ARG A 49 -8.73 -3.21 17.39
CA ARG A 49 -7.27 -3.24 17.32
C ARG A 49 -6.82 -2.77 15.93
N VAL A 50 -5.77 -1.97 15.86
CA VAL A 50 -5.30 -1.36 14.60
C VAL A 50 -4.16 -2.18 14.03
N GLY A 51 -4.32 -2.68 12.78
CA GLY A 51 -3.27 -3.34 11.99
C GLY A 51 -2.35 -2.35 11.27
N TYR A 52 -2.72 -1.06 11.32
CA TYR A 52 -2.07 0.08 10.70
C TYR A 52 -2.20 0.11 9.18
N PHE A 53 -1.11 -0.11 8.39
CA PHE A 53 -1.08 0.38 7.03
C PHE A 53 -0.75 -0.73 6.03
N SER A 54 -1.79 -1.33 5.43
CA SER A 54 -1.65 -2.00 4.14
C SER A 54 -1.49 -0.96 3.02
N ASP A 55 -2.10 0.24 3.17
CA ASP A 55 -1.76 1.40 2.35
C ASP A 55 -2.00 2.71 3.10
N ILE A 56 -1.38 3.79 2.60
CA ILE A 56 -1.52 5.16 3.08
C ILE A 56 -1.86 6.08 1.91
N TYR A 57 -2.80 6.98 2.11
CA TYR A 57 -3.15 7.99 1.14
C TYR A 57 -3.25 9.38 1.77
N TYR A 58 -2.77 10.40 1.04
CA TYR A 58 -2.94 11.79 1.39
C TYR A 58 -3.94 12.47 0.46
N ASP A 59 -5.10 12.85 0.99
CA ASP A 59 -6.08 13.66 0.27
C ASP A 59 -5.63 15.12 0.27
N THR A 60 -4.97 15.53 -0.79
CA THR A 60 -4.46 16.90 -0.97
C THR A 60 -5.60 17.93 -0.94
N ASN A 61 -6.79 17.57 -1.39
CA ASN A 61 -7.93 18.48 -1.50
C ASN A 61 -8.53 18.84 -0.12
N ARG A 62 -8.37 17.94 0.86
CA ARG A 62 -8.90 18.10 2.22
C ARG A 62 -7.82 18.19 3.28
N ASN A 63 -6.55 18.02 2.90
CA ASN A 63 -5.42 17.93 3.82
C ASN A 63 -5.66 16.84 4.88
N GLU A 64 -6.02 15.65 4.42
CA GLU A 64 -6.37 14.52 5.27
C GLU A 64 -5.48 13.31 4.96
N TRP A 65 -5.04 12.63 6.01
CA TRP A 65 -4.35 11.35 5.91
C TRP A 65 -5.32 10.20 6.14
N TRP A 66 -5.17 9.16 5.33
CA TRP A 66 -5.95 7.94 5.41
C TRP A 66 -5.03 6.73 5.38
N GLY A 67 -5.40 5.67 6.13
CA GLY A 67 -4.70 4.41 6.13
C GLY A 67 -5.69 3.26 6.17
N VAL A 68 -5.56 2.32 5.26
CA VAL A 68 -6.34 1.09 5.24
C VAL A 68 -5.57 -0.02 5.98
N SER A 69 -6.28 -0.89 6.66
CA SER A 69 -5.76 -2.14 7.21
C SER A 69 -6.35 -3.31 6.45
N ASP A 70 -5.63 -4.42 6.41
CA ASP A 70 -6.03 -5.66 5.75
C ASP A 70 -7.28 -6.32 6.36
N ARG A 71 -7.49 -7.60 6.07
CA ARG A 71 -8.60 -8.45 6.56
C ARG A 71 -8.75 -8.53 8.08
N GLY A 72 -7.83 -7.99 8.84
CA GLY A 72 -7.91 -7.98 10.30
C GLY A 72 -7.10 -9.08 10.99
N PRO A 73 -7.10 -9.07 12.34
CA PRO A 73 -6.33 -10.01 13.12
C PRO A 73 -6.82 -11.45 12.88
N GLY A 74 -5.87 -12.35 12.72
CA GLY A 74 -6.19 -13.76 12.53
C GLY A 74 -6.15 -14.26 11.08
N GLY A 75 -5.60 -13.47 10.14
CA GLY A 75 -5.27 -13.93 8.78
C GLY A 75 -6.44 -14.54 8.00
N GLY A 76 -7.65 -13.99 8.15
CA GLY A 76 -8.82 -14.44 7.41
C GLY A 76 -9.63 -15.59 8.04
N THR A 77 -9.39 -15.93 9.32
CA THR A 77 -10.18 -16.96 10.03
C THR A 77 -11.29 -16.38 10.89
N LEU A 78 -11.29 -15.07 11.11
CA LEU A 78 -12.23 -14.38 11.99
C LEU A 78 -13.15 -13.45 11.23
N ASP A 79 -14.35 -13.26 11.79
CA ASP A 79 -15.20 -12.17 11.41
C ASP A 79 -14.60 -10.85 11.95
N TYR A 80 -14.13 -10.01 11.04
CA TYR A 80 -13.60 -8.70 11.35
C TYR A 80 -14.12 -7.72 10.30
N ALA A 81 -14.94 -6.76 10.72
CA ALA A 81 -15.47 -5.75 9.79
C ALA A 81 -14.31 -4.90 9.26
N THR A 82 -14.04 -5.02 7.97
CA THR A 82 -12.94 -4.33 7.31
C THR A 82 -13.17 -2.83 7.25
N ARG A 83 -12.09 -2.03 7.23
CA ARG A 83 -12.18 -0.61 7.51
C ARG A 83 -11.02 0.21 7.00
N VAL A 84 -11.23 1.52 6.96
CA VAL A 84 -10.18 2.50 6.74
C VAL A 84 -10.18 3.52 7.87
N GLN A 85 -9.01 4.02 8.22
CA GLN A 85 -8.81 5.03 9.27
C GLN A 85 -8.46 6.38 8.64
N ARG A 86 -9.14 7.45 9.05
CA ARG A 86 -8.63 8.79 8.87
C ARG A 86 -7.80 9.16 10.10
N PHE A 87 -6.58 9.60 9.89
CA PHE A 87 -5.68 9.98 10.98
C PHE A 87 -5.10 11.37 10.79
N SER A 88 -4.54 11.93 11.84
CA SER A 88 -3.80 13.19 11.83
C SER A 88 -2.39 12.99 12.33
N LEU A 89 -1.50 13.84 11.84
CA LEU A 89 -0.12 14.00 12.28
C LEU A 89 0.16 15.49 12.44
N ASP A 90 0.99 15.81 13.43
CA ASP A 90 1.66 17.11 13.44
C ASP A 90 2.86 17.02 12.50
N VAL A 91 2.91 17.89 11.51
CA VAL A 91 4.00 17.96 10.51
C VAL A 91 4.76 19.26 10.69
N ASN A 92 6.05 19.18 10.96
CA ASN A 92 6.92 20.34 10.88
C ASN A 92 7.15 20.70 9.41
N THR A 93 6.59 21.81 8.97
CA THR A 93 6.62 22.23 7.56
C THR A 93 8.01 22.63 7.05
N ILE A 94 8.98 22.83 7.93
CA ILE A 94 10.39 23.14 7.56
C ILE A 94 11.19 21.85 7.39
N THR A 95 11.11 20.96 8.38
CA THR A 95 11.95 19.75 8.42
C THR A 95 11.27 18.52 7.80
N GLY A 96 9.94 18.47 7.76
CA GLY A 96 9.17 17.28 7.41
C GLY A 96 9.01 16.29 8.57
N ALA A 97 9.49 16.62 9.79
CA ALA A 97 9.33 15.75 10.96
C ALA A 97 7.86 15.58 11.35
N ILE A 98 7.50 14.34 11.69
CA ILE A 98 6.15 13.95 12.10
C ILE A 98 6.09 13.63 13.59
N SER A 99 4.94 13.89 14.20
CA SER A 99 4.63 13.55 15.58
C SER A 99 3.13 13.46 15.81
N ASN A 100 2.71 13.09 17.00
CA ASN A 100 1.32 13.16 17.47
C ASN A 100 0.31 12.44 16.54
N PHE A 101 0.60 11.18 16.19
CA PHE A 101 -0.34 10.34 15.43
C PHE A 101 -1.64 10.13 16.22
N GLN A 102 -2.78 10.39 15.59
CA GLN A 102 -4.10 10.17 16.20
C GLN A 102 -5.11 9.71 15.16
N ILE A 103 -5.86 8.65 15.47
CA ILE A 103 -7.03 8.24 14.67
C ILE A 103 -8.14 9.26 14.89
N ARG A 104 -8.69 9.78 13.81
CA ARG A 104 -9.75 10.82 13.81
C ARG A 104 -11.11 10.30 13.38
N GLN A 105 -11.11 9.19 12.62
CA GLN A 105 -12.32 8.55 12.16
C GLN A 105 -12.02 7.11 11.78
N THR A 106 -12.95 6.20 12.07
CA THR A 106 -12.99 4.83 11.55
C THR A 106 -14.18 4.69 10.63
N VAL A 107 -13.96 4.26 9.40
CA VAL A 107 -15.01 4.01 8.41
C VAL A 107 -15.05 2.51 8.12
N LEU A 108 -16.15 1.85 8.51
CA LEU A 108 -16.38 0.43 8.23
C LEU A 108 -16.90 0.26 6.80
N PHE A 109 -16.38 -0.73 6.09
CA PHE A 109 -16.86 -1.04 4.74
C PHE A 109 -18.11 -1.90 4.77
N THR A 110 -19.08 -1.54 3.94
CA THR A 110 -20.34 -2.29 3.76
C THR A 110 -20.61 -2.50 2.27
N ASP A 111 -21.36 -3.55 1.96
CA ASP A 111 -21.87 -3.77 0.60
C ASP A 111 -22.94 -2.73 0.21
N ALA A 112 -23.48 -2.84 -1.01
CA ALA A 112 -24.53 -1.94 -1.50
C ALA A 112 -25.84 -2.04 -0.71
N ALA A 113 -26.09 -3.15 -0.02
CA ALA A 113 -27.25 -3.35 0.85
C ALA A 113 -27.00 -2.87 2.29
N GLY A 114 -25.77 -2.42 2.61
CA GLY A 114 -25.36 -1.96 3.94
C GLY A 114 -24.93 -3.09 4.88
N GLN A 115 -24.70 -4.33 4.35
CA GLN A 115 -24.15 -5.40 5.17
C GLN A 115 -22.65 -5.23 5.33
N PRO A 116 -22.08 -5.46 6.52
CA PRO A 116 -20.65 -5.35 6.73
C PRO A 116 -19.86 -6.27 5.81
N LEU A 117 -18.79 -5.74 5.17
CA LEU A 117 -17.76 -6.56 4.58
C LEU A 117 -16.83 -7.03 5.70
N ASN A 118 -16.28 -8.23 5.57
CA ASN A 118 -15.47 -8.82 6.62
C ASN A 118 -14.20 -9.49 6.07
N GLY A 119 -13.17 -9.52 6.89
CA GLY A 119 -11.87 -10.09 6.55
C GLY A 119 -11.82 -11.61 6.51
N LYS A 120 -12.92 -12.30 6.78
CA LYS A 120 -12.94 -13.77 6.72
C LYS A 120 -12.79 -14.29 5.31
N ALA A 121 -11.94 -15.30 5.14
CA ALA A 121 -11.74 -15.95 3.86
C ALA A 121 -13.06 -16.48 3.26
N PRO A 122 -13.21 -16.48 1.93
CA PRO A 122 -14.44 -16.88 1.26
C PRO A 122 -14.94 -18.29 1.66
N SER A 123 -16.22 -18.38 2.06
CA SER A 123 -16.88 -19.63 2.39
C SER A 123 -18.37 -19.54 2.02
N PRO A 124 -18.84 -20.37 1.06
CA PRO A 124 -18.10 -21.41 0.34
C PRO A 124 -17.04 -20.85 -0.59
N VAL A 125 -16.00 -21.65 -0.86
CA VAL A 125 -14.77 -21.23 -1.56
C VAL A 125 -14.94 -20.81 -3.03
N ASN A 126 -16.11 -21.00 -3.60
CA ASN A 126 -16.44 -20.56 -4.97
C ASN A 126 -17.25 -19.26 -5.02
N VAL A 127 -17.50 -18.63 -3.86
CA VAL A 127 -18.26 -17.38 -3.76
C VAL A 127 -17.49 -16.40 -2.88
N LEU A 128 -17.13 -15.24 -3.45
CA LEU A 128 -16.46 -14.17 -2.69
C LEU A 128 -17.37 -13.62 -1.58
N GLY A 129 -18.65 -13.40 -1.89
CA GLY A 129 -19.65 -12.96 -0.91
C GLY A 129 -19.31 -11.62 -0.27
N GLY A 130 -19.33 -11.58 1.07
CA GLY A 130 -18.91 -10.44 1.88
C GLY A 130 -17.43 -10.47 2.31
N SER A 131 -16.67 -11.46 1.86
CA SER A 131 -15.23 -11.55 2.14
C SER A 131 -14.48 -10.41 1.44
N PHE A 132 -13.64 -9.72 2.18
CA PHE A 132 -12.93 -8.55 1.69
C PHE A 132 -11.58 -8.41 2.41
N ASP A 133 -10.52 -8.37 1.65
CA ASP A 133 -9.15 -8.20 2.11
C ASP A 133 -8.60 -6.90 1.51
N PRO A 134 -8.91 -5.75 2.13
CA PRO A 134 -8.53 -4.44 1.60
C PRO A 134 -7.04 -4.22 1.71
N GLU A 135 -6.39 -3.84 0.59
CA GLU A 135 -4.96 -3.61 0.52
C GLU A 135 -4.65 -2.19 0.04
N GLY A 136 -4.84 -1.86 -1.23
CA GLY A 136 -4.58 -0.52 -1.75
C GLY A 136 -5.76 0.42 -1.54
N PHE A 137 -5.46 1.71 -1.32
CA PHE A 137 -6.46 2.73 -1.02
C PHE A 137 -6.14 4.06 -1.69
N VAL A 138 -7.11 4.62 -2.42
CA VAL A 138 -7.04 5.99 -2.93
C VAL A 138 -8.42 6.68 -2.85
N ILE A 139 -8.43 8.00 -2.94
CA ILE A 139 -9.66 8.80 -3.04
C ILE A 139 -9.77 9.38 -4.44
N ASN A 140 -10.88 9.15 -5.13
CA ASN A 140 -11.12 9.73 -6.43
C ASN A 140 -11.31 11.26 -6.28
N PRO A 141 -10.44 12.09 -6.85
CA PRO A 141 -10.50 13.54 -6.69
C PRO A 141 -11.76 14.16 -7.29
N LYS A 142 -12.41 13.48 -8.26
CA LYS A 142 -13.64 13.96 -8.90
C LYS A 142 -14.88 13.75 -8.03
N THR A 143 -15.02 12.57 -7.45
CA THR A 143 -16.22 12.17 -6.72
C THR A 143 -16.05 12.30 -5.21
N GLY A 144 -14.83 12.26 -4.71
CA GLY A 144 -14.52 12.15 -3.29
C GLY A 144 -14.74 10.74 -2.73
N ASN A 145 -15.14 9.77 -3.57
CA ASN A 145 -15.34 8.39 -3.17
C ASN A 145 -14.02 7.68 -2.89
N LEU A 146 -14.09 6.65 -2.05
CA LEU A 146 -12.98 5.81 -1.67
C LEU A 146 -12.88 4.65 -2.64
N LEU A 147 -11.72 4.47 -3.28
CA LEU A 147 -11.42 3.28 -4.07
C LEU A 147 -10.51 2.38 -3.25
N VAL A 148 -10.84 1.10 -3.19
CA VAL A 148 -10.11 0.11 -2.41
C VAL A 148 -9.90 -1.14 -3.25
N SER A 149 -8.67 -1.64 -3.29
CA SER A 149 -8.35 -2.93 -3.90
C SER A 149 -8.51 -4.06 -2.89
N ASP A 150 -8.70 -5.27 -3.39
CA ASP A 150 -9.00 -6.48 -2.64
C ASP A 150 -8.08 -7.63 -3.06
N GLU A 151 -7.48 -8.27 -2.10
CA GLU A 151 -6.58 -9.39 -2.34
C GLU A 151 -7.34 -10.71 -2.59
N TYR A 152 -8.49 -10.93 -1.94
CA TYR A 152 -9.26 -12.17 -2.10
C TYR A 152 -9.82 -12.35 -3.52
N GLY A 153 -10.55 -11.34 -4.01
CA GLY A 153 -11.17 -11.40 -5.33
C GLY A 153 -10.29 -10.91 -6.45
N ALA A 154 -9.18 -10.25 -6.15
CA ALA A 154 -8.53 -9.30 -7.01
C ALA A 154 -9.54 -8.27 -7.54
N SER A 155 -10.33 -7.70 -6.63
CA SER A 155 -11.41 -6.77 -6.93
C SER A 155 -10.96 -5.31 -6.74
N VAL A 156 -11.71 -4.36 -7.30
CA VAL A 156 -11.60 -2.93 -6.98
C VAL A 156 -13.01 -2.41 -6.71
N TYR A 157 -13.23 -1.96 -5.50
CA TYR A 157 -14.52 -1.43 -5.07
C TYR A 157 -14.45 0.08 -4.85
N GLU A 158 -15.54 0.76 -5.21
CA GLU A 158 -15.75 2.17 -4.91
C GLU A 158 -16.80 2.29 -3.81
N PHE A 159 -16.43 3.00 -2.74
CA PHE A 159 -17.29 3.28 -1.60
C PHE A 159 -17.54 4.78 -1.50
N ASP A 160 -18.71 5.16 -1.00
CA ASP A 160 -18.90 6.53 -0.57
C ASP A 160 -18.08 6.82 0.72
N ARG A 161 -18.08 8.05 1.18
CA ARG A 161 -17.29 8.44 2.36
C ARG A 161 -17.83 7.87 3.69
N THR A 162 -18.99 7.23 3.66
CA THR A 162 -19.54 6.51 4.83
C THR A 162 -19.12 5.04 4.85
N GLY A 163 -18.43 4.56 3.80
CA GLY A 163 -17.98 3.18 3.66
C GLY A 163 -18.98 2.27 2.95
N LYS A 164 -20.06 2.80 2.39
CA LYS A 164 -21.03 2.03 1.64
C LYS A 164 -20.56 1.84 0.20
N ARG A 165 -20.48 0.57 -0.28
CA ARG A 165 -20.12 0.25 -1.65
C ARG A 165 -21.15 0.83 -2.63
N VAL A 166 -20.69 1.67 -3.55
CA VAL A 166 -21.50 2.31 -4.58
C VAL A 166 -21.25 1.69 -5.95
N ARG A 167 -20.07 1.07 -6.15
CA ARG A 167 -19.72 0.41 -7.41
C ARG A 167 -18.64 -0.65 -7.22
N GLU A 168 -18.65 -1.64 -8.10
CA GLU A 168 -17.58 -2.59 -8.33
C GLU A 168 -17.02 -2.36 -9.74
N TYR A 169 -15.69 -2.35 -9.86
CA TYR A 169 -15.01 -2.20 -11.15
C TYR A 169 -14.97 -3.55 -11.88
N ALA A 170 -15.12 -3.52 -13.20
CA ALA A 170 -15.11 -4.71 -14.04
C ALA A 170 -13.66 -5.20 -14.24
N VAL A 171 -13.21 -6.06 -13.33
CA VAL A 171 -11.90 -6.67 -13.40
C VAL A 171 -11.84 -7.69 -14.54
N PRO A 172 -10.75 -7.70 -15.36
CA PRO A 172 -10.57 -8.66 -16.44
C PRO A 172 -10.61 -10.11 -15.96
N GLU A 173 -11.27 -10.97 -16.74
CA GLU A 173 -11.45 -12.39 -16.39
C GLU A 173 -10.15 -13.15 -16.20
N ASN A 174 -9.08 -12.79 -16.94
CA ASN A 174 -7.77 -13.41 -16.81
C ASN A 174 -7.09 -13.16 -15.45
N ILE A 175 -7.53 -12.16 -14.69
CA ILE A 175 -7.02 -11.84 -13.34
C ILE A 175 -7.68 -12.71 -12.27
N LYS A 176 -8.97 -13.05 -12.47
CA LYS A 176 -9.77 -13.77 -11.48
C LYS A 176 -9.26 -15.20 -11.26
N PRO A 177 -9.29 -15.71 -10.01
CA PRO A 177 -8.81 -17.07 -9.73
C PRO A 177 -9.79 -18.11 -10.24
N THR A 178 -9.36 -18.96 -11.18
CA THR A 178 -10.19 -20.01 -11.77
C THR A 178 -9.51 -21.38 -11.69
N SER A 179 -10.28 -22.43 -11.36
CA SER A 179 -9.83 -23.83 -11.41
C SER A 179 -10.03 -24.46 -12.80
N ALA A 180 -10.97 -23.92 -13.57
CA ALA A 180 -11.23 -24.23 -14.97
C ALA A 180 -11.86 -22.99 -15.63
N PRO A 181 -11.92 -22.89 -16.97
CA PRO A 181 -12.54 -21.76 -17.65
C PRO A 181 -13.95 -21.47 -17.14
N GLY A 182 -14.17 -20.27 -16.59
CA GLY A 182 -15.43 -19.82 -16.01
C GLY A 182 -15.80 -20.40 -14.63
N VAL A 183 -14.91 -21.20 -14.02
CA VAL A 183 -15.12 -21.79 -12.67
C VAL A 183 -14.22 -21.10 -11.67
N TYR A 184 -14.79 -20.14 -10.94
CA TYR A 184 -14.05 -19.40 -9.92
C TYR A 184 -13.78 -20.26 -8.67
N THR A 185 -12.63 -20.06 -8.05
CA THR A 185 -12.29 -20.67 -6.77
C THR A 185 -11.41 -19.77 -5.94
N TYR A 186 -11.76 -19.62 -4.68
CA TYR A 186 -10.99 -18.90 -3.66
C TYR A 186 -10.32 -19.88 -2.67
N GLU A 187 -10.45 -21.19 -2.92
CA GLU A 187 -9.74 -22.23 -2.18
C GLU A 187 -8.24 -22.02 -2.36
N PRO A 188 -7.44 -21.98 -1.27
CA PRO A 188 -6.00 -21.88 -1.36
C PRO A 188 -5.39 -22.91 -2.29
N ASP A 189 -4.57 -22.42 -3.25
CA ASP A 189 -3.79 -23.21 -4.19
C ASP A 189 -4.61 -24.15 -5.13
N ALA A 190 -5.94 -23.97 -5.18
CA ALA A 190 -6.83 -24.78 -6.02
C ALA A 190 -7.06 -24.19 -7.43
N ASN A 191 -6.68 -22.93 -7.67
CA ASN A 191 -6.82 -22.33 -8.99
C ASN A 191 -5.66 -22.69 -9.91
N SER A 192 -5.97 -22.85 -11.20
CA SER A 192 -5.01 -23.12 -12.27
C SER A 192 -4.62 -21.86 -13.06
N ALA A 193 -5.39 -20.80 -12.94
CA ALA A 193 -5.15 -19.51 -13.61
C ALA A 193 -5.59 -18.33 -12.74
N GLY A 194 -5.15 -17.13 -13.15
CA GLY A 194 -5.42 -15.88 -12.46
C GLY A 194 -4.51 -15.64 -11.25
N ARG A 195 -4.93 -14.75 -10.36
CA ARG A 195 -4.16 -14.37 -9.17
C ARG A 195 -3.80 -15.59 -8.33
N ARG A 196 -2.63 -15.60 -7.72
CA ARG A 196 -2.27 -16.62 -6.72
C ARG A 196 -3.05 -16.40 -5.42
N ASN A 197 -3.20 -17.49 -4.63
CA ASN A 197 -3.80 -17.38 -3.31
C ASN A 197 -3.10 -16.31 -2.47
N ASN A 198 -3.89 -15.43 -1.84
CA ASN A 198 -3.40 -14.29 -1.04
C ASN A 198 -2.36 -13.45 -1.80
N ARG A 199 -2.63 -13.17 -3.11
CA ARG A 199 -1.79 -12.40 -4.02
C ARG A 199 -2.64 -11.68 -5.08
N GLY A 200 -3.77 -11.11 -4.64
CA GLY A 200 -4.65 -10.31 -5.49
C GLY A 200 -4.12 -8.89 -5.72
N PHE A 201 -5.02 -7.91 -5.79
CA PHE A 201 -4.59 -6.52 -5.96
C PHE A 201 -4.12 -5.92 -4.64
N GLU A 202 -2.86 -5.60 -4.60
CA GLU A 202 -2.15 -5.00 -3.46
C GLU A 202 -2.01 -3.49 -3.64
N GLY A 203 -1.32 -3.05 -4.69
CA GLY A 203 -1.13 -1.64 -4.96
C GLY A 203 -2.29 -1.00 -5.70
N LEU A 204 -2.69 0.20 -5.30
CA LEU A 204 -3.73 0.99 -5.97
C LEU A 204 -3.29 2.44 -6.11
N ALA A 205 -3.38 2.98 -7.32
CA ALA A 205 -3.09 4.38 -7.60
C ALA A 205 -4.23 5.03 -8.41
N ILE A 206 -4.31 6.36 -8.37
CA ILE A 206 -5.25 7.12 -9.17
C ILE A 206 -4.51 8.23 -9.91
N SER A 207 -4.88 8.49 -11.18
CA SER A 207 -4.34 9.61 -11.95
C SER A 207 -4.69 10.95 -11.28
N PRO A 208 -3.84 11.98 -11.39
CA PRO A 208 -4.08 13.28 -10.77
C PRO A 208 -5.42 13.92 -11.14
N ASP A 209 -5.87 13.67 -12.37
CA ASP A 209 -7.17 14.15 -12.89
C ASP A 209 -8.34 13.24 -12.49
N GLY A 210 -8.09 12.11 -11.83
CA GLY A 210 -9.11 11.14 -11.41
C GLY A 210 -9.77 10.36 -12.55
N ASN A 211 -9.23 10.42 -13.78
CA ASN A 211 -9.80 9.70 -14.92
C ASN A 211 -9.50 8.21 -14.91
N PHE A 212 -8.34 7.82 -14.35
CA PHE A 212 -7.87 6.44 -14.37
C PHE A 212 -7.44 5.98 -12.98
N ALA A 213 -7.84 4.76 -12.62
CA ALA A 213 -7.27 4.03 -11.50
C ALA A 213 -6.36 2.90 -12.02
N TYR A 214 -5.35 2.56 -11.25
CA TYR A 214 -4.37 1.53 -11.59
C TYR A 214 -4.26 0.57 -10.41
N ALA A 215 -4.62 -0.70 -10.64
CA ALA A 215 -4.49 -1.75 -9.62
C ALA A 215 -3.38 -2.72 -10.03
N MET A 216 -2.51 -3.06 -9.10
CA MET A 216 -1.35 -3.92 -9.32
C MET A 216 -1.45 -5.16 -8.45
N LEU A 217 -1.30 -6.34 -9.06
CA LEU A 217 -1.26 -7.59 -8.33
C LEU A 217 -0.04 -7.64 -7.39
N GLN A 218 -0.13 -8.40 -6.31
CA GLN A 218 1.01 -8.59 -5.41
C GLN A 218 2.14 -9.39 -6.07
N SER A 219 1.81 -10.37 -6.95
CA SER A 219 2.82 -11.19 -7.63
C SER A 219 2.32 -11.72 -8.96
N ALA A 220 3.18 -12.46 -9.67
CA ALA A 220 2.81 -13.13 -10.90
C ALA A 220 1.62 -14.10 -10.71
N MET A 221 0.77 -14.21 -11.72
CA MET A 221 -0.37 -15.13 -11.72
C MET A 221 0.09 -16.60 -11.80
N VAL A 222 -0.81 -17.52 -11.40
CA VAL A 222 -0.50 -18.98 -11.39
C VAL A 222 -0.02 -19.46 -12.75
N ASN A 223 -0.76 -19.16 -13.81
CA ASN A 223 -0.45 -19.53 -15.18
C ASN A 223 0.72 -18.72 -15.81
N GLU A 224 1.17 -17.65 -15.15
CA GLU A 224 2.26 -16.77 -15.61
C GLU A 224 3.54 -16.96 -14.80
N GLY A 225 3.83 -18.21 -14.43
CA GLY A 225 5.03 -18.60 -13.70
C GLY A 225 4.84 -18.74 -12.19
N GLY A 226 3.70 -18.37 -11.65
CA GLY A 226 3.34 -18.59 -10.25
C GLY A 226 4.37 -18.02 -9.28
N ALA A 227 4.82 -18.86 -8.32
CA ALA A 227 5.81 -18.45 -7.33
C ALA A 227 7.18 -18.09 -7.93
N ASN A 228 7.47 -18.56 -9.13
CA ASN A 228 8.71 -18.31 -9.86
C ASN A 228 8.57 -17.23 -10.95
N GLY A 229 7.35 -16.77 -11.22
CA GLY A 229 7.10 -15.72 -12.19
C GLY A 229 7.77 -14.41 -11.80
N VAL A 230 8.32 -13.71 -12.80
CA VAL A 230 9.00 -12.42 -12.61
C VAL A 230 8.18 -11.26 -13.16
N PHE A 231 7.12 -11.55 -13.91
CA PHE A 231 6.24 -10.52 -14.46
C PHE A 231 4.96 -10.46 -13.65
N ASN A 232 4.60 -9.23 -13.29
CA ASN A 232 3.37 -8.88 -12.60
C ASN A 232 2.50 -8.02 -13.51
N ARG A 233 1.22 -7.84 -13.18
CA ARG A 233 0.26 -7.05 -13.96
C ARG A 233 -0.18 -5.79 -13.24
N ILE A 234 -0.18 -4.68 -13.99
CA ILE A 234 -0.86 -3.44 -13.63
C ILE A 234 -2.10 -3.35 -14.53
N VAL A 235 -3.29 -3.25 -13.94
CA VAL A 235 -4.55 -3.07 -14.66
C VAL A 235 -4.97 -1.61 -14.57
N LYS A 236 -5.19 -0.97 -15.73
CA LYS A 236 -5.69 0.40 -15.84
C LYS A 236 -7.20 0.38 -16.03
N PHE A 237 -7.90 1.10 -15.18
CA PHE A 237 -9.36 1.26 -15.23
C PHE A 237 -9.74 2.70 -15.58
N ASP A 238 -10.74 2.86 -16.42
CA ASP A 238 -11.45 4.13 -16.61
C ASP A 238 -12.42 4.33 -15.43
N THR A 239 -12.24 5.40 -14.66
CA THR A 239 -13.03 5.62 -13.44
C THR A 239 -14.47 6.01 -13.70
N ALA A 240 -14.79 6.61 -14.85
CA ALA A 240 -16.15 6.96 -15.20
C ALA A 240 -17.00 5.73 -15.48
N THR A 241 -16.44 4.73 -16.16
CA THR A 241 -17.13 3.51 -16.55
C THR A 241 -16.90 2.34 -15.59
N GLY A 242 -15.83 2.36 -14.80
CA GLY A 242 -15.37 1.24 -13.97
C GLY A 242 -14.82 0.06 -14.76
N LYS A 243 -14.49 0.23 -16.05
CA LYS A 243 -13.99 -0.84 -16.92
C LYS A 243 -12.47 -0.79 -17.05
N ALA A 244 -11.85 -1.96 -17.11
CA ALA A 244 -10.45 -2.07 -17.49
C ALA A 244 -10.26 -1.65 -18.95
N VAL A 245 -9.23 -0.84 -19.21
CA VAL A 245 -8.93 -0.27 -20.54
C VAL A 245 -7.54 -0.64 -21.05
N ALA A 246 -6.65 -1.11 -20.19
CA ALA A 246 -5.34 -1.65 -20.55
C ALA A 246 -4.76 -2.50 -19.42
N GLN A 247 -3.81 -3.36 -19.75
CA GLN A 247 -2.95 -4.07 -18.79
C GLN A 247 -1.49 -3.91 -19.18
N TYR A 248 -0.59 -3.82 -18.20
CA TYR A 248 0.84 -3.66 -18.45
C TYR A 248 1.65 -4.69 -17.68
N ALA A 249 2.72 -5.22 -18.33
CA ALA A 249 3.66 -6.13 -17.68
C ALA A 249 4.71 -5.33 -16.90
N TYR A 250 4.83 -5.61 -15.62
CA TYR A 250 5.88 -5.10 -14.75
C TYR A 250 6.86 -6.20 -14.38
N ARG A 251 8.16 -5.95 -14.54
CA ARG A 251 9.19 -6.91 -14.15
C ARG A 251 9.63 -6.67 -12.72
N MET A 252 9.33 -7.62 -11.85
CA MET A 252 9.77 -7.63 -10.44
C MET A 252 11.26 -7.97 -10.33
N GLU A 253 11.85 -7.68 -9.17
CA GLU A 253 13.19 -8.14 -8.81
C GLU A 253 13.27 -9.68 -8.72
N GLY A 254 14.50 -10.21 -8.70
CA GLY A 254 14.71 -11.65 -8.56
C GLY A 254 14.22 -12.22 -7.22
N SER A 255 14.05 -13.53 -7.14
CA SER A 255 13.49 -14.22 -5.95
C SER A 255 14.25 -13.94 -4.64
N SER A 256 15.56 -13.74 -4.72
CA SER A 256 16.39 -13.39 -3.57
C SER A 256 16.15 -11.96 -3.07
N GLN A 257 15.62 -11.10 -3.93
CA GLN A 257 15.35 -9.68 -3.63
C GLN A 257 13.92 -9.43 -3.18
N GLY A 258 13.03 -10.41 -3.27
CA GLY A 258 11.61 -10.30 -3.01
C GLY A 258 10.79 -10.31 -4.31
N ARG A 259 9.56 -10.82 -4.23
CA ARG A 259 8.61 -10.88 -5.34
C ARG A 259 7.20 -10.52 -4.85
N GLY A 260 7.12 -9.57 -3.94
CA GLY A 260 5.87 -9.00 -3.47
C GLY A 260 5.82 -7.52 -3.76
N ILE A 261 4.77 -7.09 -4.43
CA ILE A 261 4.41 -5.68 -4.55
C ILE A 261 3.49 -5.36 -3.39
N SER A 262 3.67 -4.21 -2.75
CA SER A 262 2.80 -3.81 -1.64
C SER A 262 2.16 -2.44 -1.82
N SER A 263 2.70 -1.57 -2.65
CA SER A 263 2.08 -0.26 -2.89
C SER A 263 2.37 0.26 -4.29
N LEU A 264 1.46 1.08 -4.79
CA LEU A 264 1.56 1.80 -6.05
C LEU A 264 1.10 3.23 -5.84
N VAL A 265 1.98 4.23 -6.05
CA VAL A 265 1.67 5.64 -5.85
C VAL A 265 1.90 6.42 -7.14
N ALA A 266 0.90 7.15 -7.61
CA ALA A 266 1.04 7.97 -8.82
C ALA A 266 1.92 9.20 -8.57
N ILE A 267 2.89 9.41 -9.46
CA ILE A 267 3.61 10.69 -9.61
C ILE A 267 2.84 11.58 -10.58
N ASN A 268 2.38 10.98 -11.68
CA ASN A 268 1.55 11.63 -12.70
C ASN A 268 0.75 10.56 -13.47
N ASP A 269 0.23 10.87 -14.66
CA ASP A 269 -0.62 9.97 -15.45
C ASP A 269 0.08 8.71 -15.96
N HIS A 270 1.41 8.65 -15.93
CA HIS A 270 2.20 7.55 -16.49
C HIS A 270 3.42 7.15 -15.65
N GLU A 271 3.76 7.90 -14.62
CA GLU A 271 4.86 7.59 -13.71
C GLU A 271 4.35 7.27 -12.31
N PHE A 272 4.94 6.25 -11.70
CA PHE A 272 4.53 5.76 -10.38
C PHE A 272 5.74 5.40 -9.53
N LEU A 273 5.51 5.33 -8.23
CA LEU A 273 6.36 4.63 -7.26
C LEU A 273 5.76 3.26 -6.99
N VAL A 274 6.60 2.22 -7.00
CA VAL A 274 6.23 0.84 -6.67
C VAL A 274 7.07 0.38 -5.51
N LEU A 275 6.43 -0.11 -4.44
CA LEU A 275 7.11 -0.74 -3.32
C LEU A 275 7.20 -2.24 -3.55
N GLU A 276 8.43 -2.75 -3.67
CA GLU A 276 8.75 -4.18 -3.71
C GLU A 276 9.36 -4.62 -2.39
N ARG A 277 8.90 -5.76 -1.87
CA ARG A 277 9.43 -6.35 -0.65
C ARG A 277 9.52 -7.88 -0.67
N ASN A 278 10.37 -8.42 0.19
CA ASN A 278 10.31 -9.82 0.60
C ASN A 278 9.57 -9.95 1.95
N ASN A 279 9.17 -11.18 2.31
CA ASN A 279 8.47 -11.51 3.55
C ASN A 279 9.46 -11.83 4.68
N ARG A 280 10.47 -10.97 4.88
CA ARG A 280 11.51 -11.15 5.89
C ARG A 280 11.67 -9.88 6.70
N GLY A 281 11.96 -10.03 7.98
CA GLY A 281 12.10 -8.93 8.92
C GLY A 281 11.29 -9.18 10.20
N LEU A 282 11.12 -8.16 11.00
CA LEU A 282 10.34 -8.21 12.24
C LEU A 282 8.85 -8.21 11.90
N GLY A 283 8.17 -9.33 12.13
CA GLY A 283 6.75 -9.54 11.91
C GLY A 283 6.20 -10.67 12.77
N ALA A 284 4.88 -10.88 12.70
CA ALA A 284 4.16 -11.81 13.56
C ALA A 284 4.50 -13.29 13.30
N GLY A 285 5.01 -13.65 12.13
CA GLY A 285 5.37 -15.03 11.78
C GLY A 285 6.53 -15.14 10.81
N SER A 286 7.22 -14.04 10.54
CA SER A 286 8.22 -13.92 9.48
C SER A 286 9.60 -14.46 9.87
N GLU A 287 10.43 -14.68 8.86
CA GLU A 287 11.85 -15.02 9.00
C GLU A 287 12.68 -13.75 9.24
N LEU A 288 13.53 -13.77 10.30
CA LEU A 288 14.41 -12.65 10.67
C LEU A 288 15.74 -12.65 9.89
N THR A 289 15.69 -12.88 8.57
CA THR A 289 16.89 -12.89 7.71
C THR A 289 16.90 -11.71 6.75
N THR A 290 17.79 -11.71 5.78
CA THR A 290 18.04 -10.61 4.85
C THR A 290 16.75 -9.97 4.32
N GLN A 291 16.50 -8.73 4.71
CA GLN A 291 15.36 -7.94 4.28
C GLN A 291 15.65 -7.25 2.95
N ASN A 292 14.59 -7.03 2.17
CA ASN A 292 14.63 -6.21 0.97
C ASN A 292 13.30 -5.44 0.85
N LYS A 293 13.37 -4.12 0.97
CA LYS A 293 12.22 -3.21 1.07
C LYS A 293 12.52 -1.98 0.23
N LYS A 294 12.24 -2.04 -1.07
CA LYS A 294 12.70 -1.01 -2.01
C LYS A 294 11.55 -0.40 -2.79
N VAL A 295 11.61 0.90 -2.95
CA VAL A 295 10.71 1.66 -3.82
C VAL A 295 11.42 1.96 -5.12
N TYR A 296 10.76 1.70 -6.25
CA TYR A 296 11.26 2.01 -7.58
C TYR A 296 10.36 3.02 -8.29
N LYS A 297 10.95 3.88 -9.10
CA LYS A 297 10.19 4.67 -10.08
C LYS A 297 9.94 3.82 -11.31
N ILE A 298 8.72 3.91 -11.82
CA ILE A 298 8.31 3.23 -13.05
C ILE A 298 7.60 4.20 -13.99
N ASN A 299 7.59 3.85 -15.28
CA ASN A 299 6.87 4.61 -16.29
C ASN A 299 6.17 3.63 -17.24
N ILE A 300 4.84 3.75 -17.35
CA ILE A 300 4.02 2.91 -18.25
C ILE A 300 3.98 3.43 -19.69
N ALA A 301 4.47 4.64 -19.95
CA ALA A 301 4.48 5.19 -21.30
C ALA A 301 5.38 4.35 -22.22
N GLY A 302 4.82 3.88 -23.33
CA GLY A 302 5.51 3.03 -24.29
C GLY A 302 5.59 1.55 -23.92
N ALA A 303 5.03 1.12 -22.79
CA ALA A 303 4.80 -0.29 -22.51
C ALA A 303 3.68 -0.84 -23.40
N ASP A 304 3.75 -2.13 -23.73
CA ASP A 304 2.71 -2.78 -24.53
C ASP A 304 1.45 -3.01 -23.70
N ASP A 305 0.28 -2.84 -24.30
CA ASP A 305 -0.98 -3.32 -23.72
C ASP A 305 -1.06 -4.83 -23.86
N ILE A 306 -1.08 -5.51 -22.72
CA ILE A 306 -1.12 -6.98 -22.62
C ILE A 306 -2.50 -7.51 -22.23
N SER A 307 -3.58 -6.75 -22.44
CA SER A 307 -4.95 -7.17 -22.08
C SER A 307 -5.37 -8.50 -22.71
N GLY A 308 -4.92 -8.77 -23.94
CA GLY A 308 -5.16 -10.02 -24.68
C GLY A 308 -3.99 -11.00 -24.67
N ILE A 309 -2.94 -10.77 -23.88
CA ILE A 309 -1.71 -11.58 -23.88
C ILE A 309 -1.58 -12.32 -22.57
N GLU A 310 -1.33 -13.63 -22.62
CA GLU A 310 -0.93 -14.45 -21.50
C GLU A 310 0.60 -14.62 -21.50
N MET A 311 1.23 -14.31 -20.36
CA MET A 311 2.68 -14.49 -20.16
C MET A 311 2.97 -15.92 -19.68
N THR A 312 2.58 -16.90 -20.48
CA THR A 312 2.63 -18.33 -20.13
C THR A 312 3.99 -18.76 -19.60
N GLY A 313 3.99 -19.41 -18.45
CA GLY A 313 5.23 -19.87 -17.80
C GLY A 313 6.17 -18.75 -17.35
N GLY A 314 5.69 -17.50 -17.30
CA GLY A 314 6.49 -16.35 -16.89
C GLY A 314 7.41 -15.81 -17.99
N VAL A 315 7.07 -16.02 -19.26
CA VAL A 315 7.83 -15.51 -20.41
C VAL A 315 7.06 -14.35 -21.06
N PHE A 316 7.75 -13.26 -21.32
CA PHE A 316 7.22 -12.12 -22.06
C PHE A 316 8.31 -11.48 -22.92
N ALA A 317 8.03 -11.32 -24.22
CA ALA A 317 8.96 -10.76 -25.21
C ALA A 317 8.62 -9.33 -25.64
N GLY A 318 7.51 -8.77 -25.14
CA GLY A 318 7.07 -7.41 -25.45
C GLY A 318 7.75 -6.36 -24.56
N LYS A 319 7.32 -5.10 -24.73
CA LYS A 319 7.82 -3.97 -23.95
C LYS A 319 7.15 -3.92 -22.58
N THR A 320 7.93 -4.17 -21.55
CA THR A 320 7.49 -4.00 -20.15
C THR A 320 7.44 -2.52 -19.76
N VAL A 321 6.78 -2.26 -18.64
CA VAL A 321 6.90 -0.99 -17.93
C VAL A 321 8.37 -0.67 -17.66
N ALA A 322 8.81 0.54 -17.99
CA ALA A 322 10.15 1.00 -17.67
C ALA A 322 10.32 1.13 -16.15
N LYS A 323 11.44 0.65 -15.61
CA LYS A 323 11.77 0.66 -14.19
C LYS A 323 13.18 1.20 -13.98
N THR A 324 13.38 2.04 -12.97
CA THR A 324 14.71 2.50 -12.58
C THR A 324 15.57 1.34 -12.10
N THR A 325 16.85 1.34 -12.45
CA THR A 325 17.80 0.31 -12.00
C THR A 325 18.24 0.52 -10.56
N THR A 326 18.27 1.79 -10.11
CA THR A 326 18.55 2.17 -8.73
C THR A 326 17.23 2.40 -8.01
N PRO A 327 17.07 1.86 -6.79
CA PRO A 327 15.91 2.16 -5.98
C PRO A 327 15.78 3.67 -5.73
N PHE A 328 14.56 4.16 -5.76
CA PHE A 328 14.20 5.51 -5.37
C PHE A 328 14.35 5.69 -3.84
N LEU A 329 14.03 4.62 -3.08
CA LEU A 329 14.11 4.60 -1.63
C LEU A 329 14.36 3.15 -1.17
N ASP A 330 15.21 2.97 -0.17
CA ASP A 330 15.41 1.69 0.54
C ASP A 330 14.88 1.84 1.98
N LEU A 331 13.69 1.31 2.25
CA LEU A 331 13.04 1.37 3.55
C LEU A 331 13.74 0.51 4.61
N GLY A 332 14.59 -0.43 4.19
CA GLY A 332 15.40 -1.24 5.09
C GLY A 332 16.64 -0.52 5.63
N ALA A 333 17.00 0.62 5.04
CA ALA A 333 18.20 1.37 5.44
C ALA A 333 18.00 2.14 6.76
N ASP A 334 16.76 2.55 7.06
CA ASP A 334 16.43 3.35 8.23
C ASP A 334 15.65 2.51 9.25
N THR A 335 16.07 2.57 10.52
CA THR A 335 15.47 1.80 11.61
C THR A 335 15.20 2.67 12.82
N LEU A 336 14.27 2.25 13.66
CA LEU A 336 13.91 2.96 14.88
C LEU A 336 14.56 2.32 16.11
N ALA A 337 15.01 3.16 17.06
CA ALA A 337 15.54 2.71 18.34
C ALA A 337 14.51 1.84 19.11
N ALA A 338 13.23 2.15 19.00
CA ALA A 338 12.15 1.36 19.61
C ALA A 338 12.08 -0.08 19.09
N LEU A 339 12.62 -0.36 17.90
CA LEU A 339 12.72 -1.70 17.33
C LEU A 339 14.10 -2.35 17.61
N GLY A 340 15.01 -1.64 18.29
CA GLY A 340 16.35 -2.13 18.54
C GLY A 340 17.17 -2.34 17.26
N GLY A 341 16.86 -1.60 16.18
CA GLY A 341 17.51 -1.73 14.87
C GLY A 341 16.91 -2.80 13.95
N ALA A 342 15.82 -3.49 14.37
CA ALA A 342 15.15 -4.45 13.49
C ALA A 342 14.41 -3.75 12.36
N VAL A 343 14.46 -4.34 11.16
CA VAL A 343 13.68 -3.90 9.99
C VAL A 343 12.32 -4.60 10.01
N PRO A 344 11.20 -3.87 9.96
CA PRO A 344 9.88 -4.48 9.85
C PRO A 344 9.73 -5.37 8.60
N GLU A 345 8.91 -6.40 8.72
CA GLU A 345 8.61 -7.31 7.60
C GLU A 345 7.76 -6.63 6.54
N LYS A 346 6.59 -6.11 6.95
CA LYS A 346 5.54 -5.66 6.05
C LYS A 346 5.55 -4.13 5.90
N TRP A 347 6.47 -3.60 5.12
CA TRP A 347 6.34 -2.26 4.58
C TRP A 347 5.33 -2.31 3.43
N GLU A 348 4.19 -1.65 3.60
CA GLU A 348 3.07 -1.73 2.65
C GLU A 348 2.50 -0.36 2.30
N GLY A 349 2.27 0.51 3.30
CA GLY A 349 1.78 1.86 3.05
C GLY A 349 2.87 2.78 2.48
N LEU A 350 2.52 3.52 1.42
CA LEU A 350 3.39 4.55 0.84
C LEU A 350 2.55 5.72 0.31
N ALA A 351 2.92 6.95 0.64
CA ALA A 351 2.20 8.13 0.16
C ALA A 351 3.12 9.32 -0.09
N ILE A 352 2.79 10.13 -1.11
CA ILE A 352 3.31 11.47 -1.28
C ILE A 352 2.35 12.43 -0.57
N GLY A 353 2.87 13.15 0.42
CA GLY A 353 2.12 14.05 1.28
C GLY A 353 2.23 15.52 0.88
N PRO A 354 2.02 16.44 1.83
CA PRO A 354 2.00 17.86 1.56
C PRO A 354 3.37 18.39 1.15
N LYS A 355 3.34 19.48 0.39
CA LYS A 355 4.51 20.27 0.05
C LYS A 355 5.02 21.00 1.29
N LEU A 356 6.31 20.95 1.54
CA LEU A 356 7.00 21.63 2.63
C LEU A 356 7.40 23.06 2.26
N ALA A 357 7.85 23.83 3.24
CA ALA A 357 8.16 25.26 3.08
C ALA A 357 9.25 25.55 2.04
N ASP A 358 10.19 24.64 1.86
CA ASP A 358 11.28 24.75 0.88
C ASP A 358 10.94 24.21 -0.52
N GLY A 359 9.70 23.77 -0.72
CA GLY A 359 9.22 23.22 -1.98
C GLY A 359 9.43 21.72 -2.16
N SER A 360 10.07 21.04 -1.21
CA SER A 360 10.12 19.57 -1.14
C SER A 360 8.76 18.99 -0.71
N PHE A 361 8.64 17.66 -0.74
CA PHE A 361 7.44 16.96 -0.34
C PHE A 361 7.72 16.06 0.87
N LEU A 362 6.79 16.01 1.82
CA LEU A 362 6.76 14.96 2.80
C LEU A 362 6.34 13.66 2.11
N MET A 363 7.03 12.56 2.36
CA MET A 363 6.58 11.22 2.02
C MET A 363 6.43 10.39 3.29
N LEU A 364 5.39 9.57 3.34
CA LEU A 364 5.21 8.60 4.41
C LEU A 364 5.35 7.19 3.87
N ALA A 365 6.03 6.35 4.65
CA ALA A 365 6.00 4.90 4.49
C ALA A 365 5.56 4.27 5.81
N GLY A 366 4.65 3.29 5.74
CA GLY A 366 4.07 2.65 6.91
C GLY A 366 4.07 1.13 6.80
N THR A 367 3.93 0.48 7.94
CA THR A 367 3.88 -0.99 8.01
C THR A 367 2.50 -1.48 8.38
N ASP A 368 2.08 -2.60 7.79
CA ASP A 368 1.17 -3.52 8.44
C ASP A 368 1.95 -4.28 9.52
N ASN A 369 1.42 -4.35 10.73
CA ASN A 369 2.03 -5.09 11.84
C ASN A 369 1.32 -6.41 12.14
N ASP A 370 0.45 -6.90 11.23
CA ASP A 370 -0.41 -8.07 11.44
C ASP A 370 -1.16 -7.99 12.78
N TYR A 371 -1.53 -6.79 13.23
CA TYR A 371 -2.13 -6.55 14.55
C TYR A 371 -1.24 -7.04 15.72
N SER A 372 0.01 -7.40 15.46
CA SER A 372 0.89 -8.15 16.37
C SER A 372 0.29 -9.48 16.84
N VAL A 373 -0.49 -10.12 15.97
CA VAL A 373 -1.24 -11.36 16.25
C VAL A 373 -0.84 -12.44 15.27
N SER A 374 -0.64 -13.65 15.76
CA SER A 374 -0.53 -14.85 14.96
C SER A 374 -1.69 -15.80 15.26
N GLN A 375 -1.87 -16.79 14.40
CA GLN A 375 -2.86 -17.83 14.61
C GLN A 375 -2.33 -19.21 14.20
N ILE A 376 -2.95 -20.24 14.70
CA ILE A 376 -2.71 -21.61 14.23
C ILE A 376 -3.55 -21.82 12.97
N SER A 377 -2.93 -22.24 11.88
CA SER A 377 -3.61 -22.54 10.62
C SER A 377 -4.82 -23.47 10.84
N GLY A 378 -5.96 -23.09 10.27
CA GLY A 378 -7.22 -23.81 10.42
C GLY A 378 -7.91 -23.67 11.78
N SER A 379 -7.41 -22.80 12.66
CA SER A 379 -7.97 -22.52 13.99
C SER A 379 -8.35 -21.05 14.10
N SER A 380 -9.40 -20.75 14.89
CA SER A 380 -9.72 -19.38 15.31
C SER A 380 -8.92 -18.90 16.52
N THR A 381 -8.03 -19.72 17.06
CA THR A 381 -7.23 -19.38 18.22
C THR A 381 -6.13 -18.41 17.82
N GLN A 382 -6.11 -17.26 18.48
CA GLN A 382 -5.15 -16.18 18.23
C GLN A 382 -4.16 -16.06 19.41
N TYR A 383 -2.98 -15.56 19.08
CA TYR A 383 -1.90 -15.34 20.02
C TYR A 383 -1.25 -13.99 19.78
N ASP A 384 -0.96 -13.26 20.84
CA ASP A 384 -0.12 -12.07 20.77
C ASP A 384 1.33 -12.45 20.51
N VAL A 385 1.97 -11.74 19.60
CA VAL A 385 3.40 -11.91 19.32
C VAL A 385 4.19 -10.76 19.94
N TYR A 386 5.08 -11.11 20.82
CA TYR A 386 5.99 -10.18 21.49
C TYR A 386 7.40 -10.35 20.99
N PHE A 387 8.13 -9.25 20.86
CA PHE A 387 9.55 -9.23 20.54
C PHE A 387 10.33 -8.47 21.62
N LYS A 388 11.63 -8.74 21.75
CA LYS A 388 12.53 -8.01 22.63
C LYS A 388 13.45 -7.13 21.80
N PRO A 389 13.28 -5.79 21.78
CA PRO A 389 14.11 -4.88 21.00
C PRO A 389 15.60 -5.09 21.19
N GLY A 390 16.39 -4.98 20.12
CA GLY A 390 17.83 -5.21 20.13
C GLY A 390 18.26 -6.67 20.20
N THR A 391 17.29 -7.60 20.08
CA THR A 391 17.55 -9.04 20.02
C THR A 391 16.73 -9.70 18.90
N ASN A 392 17.02 -10.97 18.62
CA ASN A 392 16.19 -11.79 17.72
C ASN A 392 15.09 -12.58 18.47
N ASN A 393 14.88 -12.28 19.76
CA ASN A 393 13.95 -13.03 20.57
C ASN A 393 12.52 -12.61 20.33
N ARG A 394 11.67 -13.56 19.96
CA ARG A 394 10.22 -13.43 19.87
C ARG A 394 9.56 -14.55 20.67
N ILE A 395 8.41 -14.26 21.26
CA ILE A 395 7.54 -15.23 21.91
C ILE A 395 6.10 -15.01 21.46
N GLN A 396 5.35 -16.09 21.38
CA GLN A 396 3.93 -16.09 21.10
C GLN A 396 3.18 -16.49 22.36
N CYS A 397 2.23 -15.70 22.83
CA CYS A 397 1.50 -15.89 24.06
C CYS A 397 -0.01 -15.79 23.84
N GLY A 398 -0.80 -16.26 24.80
CA GLY A 398 -2.25 -16.01 24.79
C GLY A 398 -2.55 -14.51 24.75
N ILE A 399 -3.67 -14.13 24.09
CA ILE A 399 -4.05 -12.74 23.89
C ILE A 399 -4.17 -11.99 25.24
N GLY A 400 -3.60 -10.80 25.28
CA GLY A 400 -3.71 -9.85 26.40
C GLY A 400 -2.68 -10.06 27.51
N GLY A 401 -1.65 -10.90 27.30
CA GLY A 401 -0.60 -11.06 28.31
C GLY A 401 0.39 -12.19 28.06
N PHE A 402 1.19 -12.51 29.06
CA PHE A 402 2.26 -13.51 28.97
C PHE A 402 1.83 -14.88 29.50
N ALA A 403 0.64 -15.35 29.15
CA ALA A 403 0.15 -16.68 29.48
C ALA A 403 0.42 -17.67 28.34
N ASN A 404 0.79 -18.93 28.71
CA ASN A 404 0.98 -20.02 27.74
C ASN A 404 1.92 -19.66 26.58
N CYS A 405 3.02 -19.04 26.91
CA CYS A 405 3.97 -18.57 25.90
C CYS A 405 4.81 -19.71 25.33
N VAL A 406 5.13 -19.61 24.03
CA VAL A 406 6.10 -20.45 23.34
C VAL A 406 7.14 -19.55 22.63
N VAL A 407 8.35 -20.06 22.51
CA VAL A 407 9.41 -19.37 21.76
C VAL A 407 9.05 -19.36 20.29
N MET A 408 9.29 -18.24 19.62
CA MET A 408 9.23 -18.14 18.15
C MET A 408 10.66 -18.09 17.61
N ASN A 409 11.02 -19.07 16.80
CA ASN A 409 12.34 -19.20 16.20
C ASN A 409 12.60 -18.09 15.16
N ALA A 410 13.86 -17.91 14.77
CA ALA A 410 14.25 -16.90 13.78
C ALA A 410 13.57 -17.11 12.42
N ASN A 411 13.24 -18.35 12.05
CA ASN A 411 12.51 -18.68 10.82
C ASN A 411 10.98 -18.55 10.94
N GLY A 412 10.45 -18.01 12.05
CA GLY A 412 9.04 -17.84 12.30
C GLY A 412 8.31 -19.08 12.84
N SER A 413 8.97 -20.25 12.90
CA SER A 413 8.36 -21.46 13.46
C SER A 413 8.25 -21.38 15.00
N LEU A 414 7.28 -22.13 15.56
CA LEU A 414 7.13 -22.24 17.01
C LEU A 414 8.11 -23.24 17.59
N GLY A 415 8.70 -22.89 18.71
CA GLY A 415 9.64 -23.69 19.47
C GLY A 415 9.04 -24.25 20.75
N ALA A 416 9.88 -24.40 21.79
CA ALA A 416 9.48 -24.93 23.08
C ALA A 416 8.61 -23.96 23.89
N ALA A 417 7.83 -24.50 24.82
CA ALA A 417 7.13 -23.68 25.80
C ALA A 417 8.14 -22.85 26.60
N VAL A 418 7.78 -21.64 26.93
CA VAL A 418 8.58 -20.75 27.76
C VAL A 418 8.59 -21.29 29.18
N PRO A 419 9.76 -21.47 29.85
CA PRO A 419 9.84 -22.04 31.17
C PRO A 419 9.11 -21.18 32.22
N ALA A 420 8.67 -21.84 33.31
CA ALA A 420 8.11 -21.14 34.46
C ALA A 420 9.13 -20.14 35.03
N GLY A 421 8.69 -18.92 35.34
CA GLY A 421 9.55 -17.84 35.83
C GLY A 421 10.38 -17.15 34.77
N PHE A 422 10.09 -17.36 33.48
CA PHE A 422 10.74 -16.65 32.38
C PHE A 422 10.57 -15.12 32.53
N ASP A 423 11.70 -14.41 32.41
CA ASP A 423 11.70 -12.94 32.47
C ASP A 423 11.14 -12.32 31.20
N THR A 424 9.94 -11.77 31.28
CA THR A 424 9.27 -11.06 30.19
C THR A 424 9.63 -9.58 30.12
N THR A 425 10.53 -9.09 30.96
CA THR A 425 10.94 -7.69 30.99
C THR A 425 11.55 -7.26 29.66
N GLY A 426 11.05 -6.17 29.12
CA GLY A 426 11.48 -5.61 27.82
C GLY A 426 10.87 -6.28 26.59
N TYR A 427 9.99 -7.28 26.75
CA TYR A 427 9.19 -7.75 25.64
C TYR A 427 8.01 -6.81 25.39
N ALA A 428 7.77 -6.49 24.13
CA ALA A 428 6.69 -5.62 23.67
C ALA A 428 5.99 -6.25 22.47
N LEU A 429 4.72 -5.92 22.26
CA LEU A 429 4.02 -6.23 21.02
C LEU A 429 4.70 -5.53 19.85
N ILE A 430 4.62 -6.12 18.66
CA ILE A 430 5.18 -5.53 17.43
C ILE A 430 4.39 -4.27 17.09
N PRO A 431 4.99 -3.08 17.13
CA PRO A 431 4.31 -1.83 16.84
C PRO A 431 4.06 -1.67 15.34
N GLY A 432 3.09 -0.84 14.97
CA GLY A 432 3.08 -0.24 13.64
C GLY A 432 4.26 0.74 13.52
N VAL A 433 4.81 0.88 12.32
CA VAL A 433 5.88 1.83 12.05
C VAL A 433 5.42 2.82 10.99
N LEU A 434 5.71 4.09 11.21
CA LEU A 434 5.48 5.15 10.26
C LEU A 434 6.76 5.98 10.09
N HIS A 435 7.37 5.95 8.93
CA HIS A 435 8.54 6.75 8.58
C HIS A 435 8.16 7.96 7.75
N ALA A 436 8.80 9.09 8.05
CA ALA A 436 8.76 10.32 7.27
C ALA A 436 10.05 10.49 6.48
N TYR A 437 9.89 10.78 5.20
CA TYR A 437 10.98 11.11 4.28
C TYR A 437 10.72 12.47 3.65
N LYS A 438 11.79 13.16 3.32
CA LYS A 438 11.75 14.44 2.60
C LYS A 438 12.27 14.22 1.18
N ALA A 439 11.36 14.30 0.20
CA ALA A 439 11.69 14.20 -1.22
C ALA A 439 11.80 15.60 -1.82
N SER A 440 12.89 15.89 -2.50
CA SER A 440 13.06 17.16 -3.21
C SER A 440 12.14 17.23 -4.43
N ALA A 441 11.89 18.43 -4.95
CA ALA A 441 11.17 18.58 -6.22
C ALA A 441 11.90 17.90 -7.39
N ALA A 442 13.23 17.74 -7.32
CA ALA A 442 14.01 17.01 -8.30
C ALA A 442 13.80 15.48 -8.19
N ASP A 443 13.53 14.96 -7.00
CA ASP A 443 13.21 13.55 -6.81
C ASP A 443 11.84 13.19 -7.39
N LEU A 444 10.89 14.13 -7.37
CA LEU A 444 9.52 13.97 -7.82
C LEU A 444 9.21 14.86 -9.05
N VAL A 445 10.15 14.92 -10.00
CA VAL A 445 9.93 15.67 -11.25
C VAL A 445 8.63 15.20 -11.91
N GLY A 446 7.79 16.17 -12.30
CA GLY A 446 6.50 15.88 -12.92
C GLY A 446 5.39 15.49 -11.96
N TYR A 447 5.62 15.49 -10.64
CA TYR A 447 4.55 15.20 -9.68
C TYR A 447 3.39 16.17 -9.83
N ALA A 448 2.22 15.61 -10.02
CA ALA A 448 0.95 16.31 -10.08
C ALA A 448 0.05 15.79 -8.95
N ALA A 449 -0.25 16.65 -7.99
CA ALA A 449 -1.17 16.30 -6.92
C ALA A 449 -2.59 16.09 -7.49
N PRO A 450 -3.36 15.12 -6.97
CA PRO A 450 -4.76 14.96 -7.34
C PRO A 450 -5.55 16.25 -7.11
N VAL A 451 -6.32 16.67 -8.11
CA VAL A 451 -7.11 17.91 -8.05
C VAL A 451 -8.58 17.63 -8.37
N PRO A 452 -9.53 18.33 -7.72
CA PRO A 452 -10.94 18.25 -8.07
C PRO A 452 -11.18 18.72 -9.50
N GLU A 453 -12.23 18.21 -10.14
CA GLU A 453 -12.64 18.72 -11.46
C GLU A 453 -12.84 20.23 -11.45
N GLN A 454 -12.41 20.89 -12.54
CA GLN A 454 -12.55 22.35 -12.70
C GLN A 454 -14.00 22.85 -12.55
N GLN A 455 -14.99 22.01 -12.84
CA GLN A 455 -16.41 22.31 -12.61
C GLN A 455 -16.72 22.60 -11.13
N THR A 456 -16.03 21.96 -10.19
CA THR A 456 -16.19 22.20 -8.76
C THR A 456 -15.73 23.62 -8.41
N TYR A 457 -14.64 24.11 -8.98
CA TYR A 457 -14.18 25.48 -8.77
C TYR A 457 -15.14 26.50 -9.41
N ALA A 458 -15.64 26.21 -10.62
CA ALA A 458 -16.63 27.06 -11.28
C ALA A 458 -17.92 27.20 -10.46
N LEU A 459 -18.42 26.10 -9.85
CA LEU A 459 -19.58 26.13 -8.96
C LEU A 459 -19.30 26.87 -7.65
N ILE A 460 -18.12 26.71 -7.07
CA ILE A 460 -17.71 27.49 -5.88
C ILE A 460 -17.65 28.99 -6.19
N PHE A 461 -17.01 29.37 -7.30
CA PHE A 461 -16.95 30.77 -7.71
C PHE A 461 -18.32 31.35 -8.07
N ALA A 462 -19.18 30.58 -8.75
CA ALA A 462 -20.56 30.96 -9.03
C ALA A 462 -21.38 31.12 -7.72
N GLY A 463 -21.20 30.20 -6.76
CA GLY A 463 -21.83 30.27 -5.45
C GLY A 463 -21.39 31.49 -4.65
N LEU A 464 -20.08 31.75 -4.58
CA LEU A 464 -19.52 32.94 -3.92
C LEU A 464 -19.97 34.24 -4.61
N GLY A 465 -20.04 34.24 -5.94
CA GLY A 465 -20.58 35.35 -6.73
C GLY A 465 -22.06 35.63 -6.40
N ALA A 466 -22.87 34.59 -6.30
CA ALA A 466 -24.29 34.71 -5.92
C ALA A 466 -24.47 35.23 -4.49
N VAL A 467 -23.69 34.72 -3.54
CA VAL A 467 -23.71 35.20 -2.15
C VAL A 467 -23.28 36.68 -2.06
N GLY A 468 -22.22 37.05 -2.75
CA GLY A 468 -21.76 38.45 -2.82
C GLY A 468 -22.79 39.38 -3.46
N TRP A 469 -23.52 38.94 -4.47
CA TRP A 469 -24.59 39.70 -5.10
C TRP A 469 -25.79 39.88 -4.18
N VAL A 470 -26.22 38.83 -3.48
CA VAL A 470 -27.32 38.91 -2.48
C VAL A 470 -26.95 39.85 -1.31
N ALA A 471 -25.70 39.75 -0.82
CA ALA A 471 -25.21 40.62 0.24
C ALA A 471 -25.24 42.12 -0.16
N ARG A 472 -24.82 42.43 -1.42
CA ARG A 472 -24.88 43.80 -1.96
C ARG A 472 -26.31 44.31 -2.14
N ARG A 473 -27.30 43.44 -2.44
CA ARG A 473 -28.71 43.85 -2.53
C ARG A 473 -29.34 44.12 -1.18
N ARG A 474 -28.86 43.50 -0.08
CA ARG A 474 -29.36 43.75 1.28
C ARG A 474 -28.74 44.98 1.94
N ALA A 475 -27.64 45.48 1.38
CA ALA A 475 -26.93 46.67 1.90
C ALA A 475 -27.33 47.98 1.19
N ARG A 476 -28.26 47.91 0.24
CA ARG A 476 -28.95 49.05 -0.39
C ARG A 476 -30.42 49.07 0.06
#